data_22850032d9373e60ae7b09a3dc86693b
#
_entry.id   22850032d9373e60ae7b09a3dc86693b
#
_cell.length_a   1.000
_cell.length_b   1.000
_cell.length_c   1.000
_cell.angle_alpha   90.00
_cell.angle_beta   90.00
_cell.angle_gamma   90.00
#
_symmetry.space_group_name_H-M   'P 1'
#
loop_
_entity.id
_entity.type
_entity.pdbx_description
1 polymer ?
#
loop_
_entity_poly.entity_id
_entity_poly.type
_entity_poly.pdbx_seq_one_letter_code
_entity_poly.pdbx_strand_id
1 'polypeptide(L)'
;MERRFLGYRIASTNAISREQRNELLIARYYYMSELKRLRFDDVIFRLSSTFFISDIYVMRLLSALSEQFDLMKAERPTRESLRAKWPEWDWN
;
A
#
# COMPACT_ATOMS: atom_id res chain seq x y z
N MET A 1 -20.85 11.32 13.46
CA MET A 1 -20.32 10.70 13.17
C MET A 1 -19.98 10.23 13.05
N GLU A 2 -19.88 10.47 12.72
CA GLU A 2 -19.38 9.84 12.27
C GLU A 2 -18.77 9.33 12.19
N ARG A 3 -18.69 9.54 12.17
CA ARG A 3 -17.93 8.83 11.76
C ARG A 3 -17.37 8.37 11.51
N ARG A 4 -17.49 8.68 11.54
CA ARG A 4 -16.88 8.03 11.10
C ARG A 4 -16.57 7.55 10.72
N PHE A 5 -16.84 7.88 10.60
CA PHE A 5 -16.54 7.16 10.01
C PHE A 5 -16.43 6.74 9.59
N LEU A 6 -16.70 6.91 9.59
CA LEU A 6 -16.66 6.37 9.05
C LEU A 6 -16.91 5.81 8.35
N GLY A 7 -16.97 5.72 8.08
CA GLY A 7 -17.06 5.04 7.37
C GLY A 7 -17.84 4.78 6.46
N TYR A 8 -18.46 4.99 5.97
CA TYR A 8 -19.04 4.92 5.22
C TYR A 8 -19.14 5.43 4.19
N ARG A 9 -19.14 5.71 3.71
CA ARG A 9 -18.92 6.32 2.73
C ARG A 9 -18.53 5.79 1.58
N ILE A 10 -19.11 5.29 0.80
CA ILE A 10 -18.56 4.77 0.29
C ILE A 10 -18.76 4.08 -0.89
N ALA A 11 -19.90 3.65 -1.37
CA ALA A 11 -20.08 2.88 -2.57
C ALA A 11 -19.67 3.64 -3.83
N SER A 12 -20.06 4.89 -3.93
CA SER A 12 -19.75 5.70 -5.11
C SER A 12 -18.26 5.95 -5.26
N THR A 13 -17.52 5.86 -4.15
CA THR A 13 -16.09 6.11 -4.15
C THR A 13 -15.27 4.84 -4.15
N ASN A 14 -15.91 3.68 -4.28
CA ASN A 14 -15.19 2.41 -4.16
C ASN A 14 -14.08 2.27 -5.20
N ALA A 15 -14.32 2.69 -6.44
CA ALA A 15 -13.29 2.58 -7.48
C ALA A 15 -12.10 3.47 -7.14
N ILE A 16 -12.36 4.71 -6.73
CA ILE A 16 -11.29 5.63 -6.35
C ILE A 16 -10.56 5.08 -5.13
N SER A 17 -11.31 4.59 -4.15
CA SER A 17 -10.71 4.01 -2.94
C SER A 17 -9.84 2.81 -3.28
N ARG A 18 -10.26 2.02 -4.26
CA ARG A 18 -9.49 0.85 -4.69
C ARG A 18 -8.17 1.28 -5.33
N GLU A 19 -8.22 2.29 -6.18
CA GLU A 19 -7.00 2.81 -6.81
C GLU A 19 -6.07 3.40 -5.77
N GLN A 20 -6.61 4.15 -4.83
CA GLN A 20 -5.82 4.74 -3.76
C GLN A 20 -5.23 3.66 -2.88
N ARG A 21 -6.01 2.62 -2.57
CA ARG A 21 -5.51 1.49 -1.80
C ARG A 21 -4.37 0.81 -2.54
N ASN A 22 -4.53 0.61 -3.84
CA ASN A 22 -3.49 -0.05 -4.62
C ASN A 22 -2.21 0.77 -4.67
N GLU A 23 -2.34 2.08 -4.81
CA GLU A 23 -1.18 2.96 -4.79
C GLU A 23 -0.45 2.88 -3.45
N LEU A 24 -1.19 2.92 -2.37
CA LEU A 24 -0.61 2.84 -1.04
C LEU A 24 0.01 1.45 -0.80
N LEU A 25 -0.66 0.40 -1.26
CA LEU A 25 -0.15 -0.95 -1.10
C LEU A 25 1.21 -1.10 -1.78
N ILE A 26 1.33 -0.56 -3.00
CA ILE A 26 2.59 -0.61 -3.74
C ILE A 26 3.66 0.23 -3.04
N ALA A 27 3.27 1.38 -2.50
CA ALA A 27 4.21 2.23 -1.76
C ALA A 27 4.71 1.52 -0.50
N ARG A 28 3.82 0.84 0.22
CA ARG A 28 4.21 0.08 1.40
C ARG A 28 5.10 -1.10 1.02
N TYR A 29 4.78 -1.78 -0.08
CA TYR A 29 5.60 -2.87 -0.56
C TYR A 29 7.01 -2.37 -0.91
N TYR A 30 7.09 -1.26 -1.64
CA TYR A 30 8.38 -0.64 -1.98
C TYR A 30 9.16 -0.32 -0.71
N TYR A 31 8.51 0.34 0.23
CA TYR A 31 9.15 0.75 1.47
C TYR A 31 9.71 -0.46 2.24
N MET A 32 8.90 -1.49 2.38
CA MET A 32 9.32 -2.65 3.16
C MET A 32 10.39 -3.48 2.45
N SER A 33 10.27 -3.62 1.14
CA SER A 33 11.21 -4.47 0.38
C SER A 33 12.48 -3.74 -0.01
N GLU A 34 12.39 -2.46 -0.42
CA GLU A 34 13.54 -1.75 -0.95
C GLU A 34 14.24 -0.90 0.10
N LEU A 35 13.50 -0.29 1.00
CA LEU A 35 14.09 0.60 2.00
C LEU A 35 14.42 -0.13 3.29
N LYS A 36 13.50 -0.97 3.78
CA LYS A 36 13.74 -1.74 5.00
C LYS A 36 14.37 -3.09 4.74
N ARG A 37 14.29 -3.59 3.53
CA ARG A 37 14.93 -4.85 3.13
C ARG A 37 14.41 -6.04 3.93
N LEU A 38 13.12 -6.07 4.18
CA LEU A 38 12.50 -7.19 4.89
C LEU A 38 12.34 -8.38 3.95
N ARG A 39 12.23 -9.57 4.54
CA ARG A 39 12.02 -10.78 3.78
C ARG A 39 10.66 -10.77 3.12
N PHE A 40 10.55 -11.43 1.97
CA PHE A 40 9.33 -11.43 1.17
C PHE A 40 8.13 -11.94 1.96
N ASP A 41 8.29 -13.07 2.65
CA ASP A 41 7.18 -13.64 3.42
C ASP A 41 6.72 -12.69 4.53
N ASP A 42 7.65 -11.98 5.17
CA ASP A 42 7.33 -11.01 6.20
C ASP A 42 6.55 -9.83 5.59
N VAL A 43 6.99 -9.37 4.42
CA VAL A 43 6.31 -8.28 3.72
C VAL A 43 4.87 -8.68 3.38
N ILE A 44 4.69 -9.89 2.84
CA ILE A 44 3.34 -10.37 2.49
C ILE A 44 2.46 -10.44 3.73
N PHE A 45 2.99 -10.96 4.84
CA PHE A 45 2.23 -11.04 6.08
C PHE A 45 1.80 -9.65 6.56
N ARG A 46 2.72 -8.70 6.53
CA ARG A 46 2.42 -7.34 6.98
C ARG A 46 1.39 -6.65 6.09
N LEU A 47 1.51 -6.82 4.77
CA LEU A 47 0.54 -6.25 3.84
C LEU A 47 -0.84 -6.87 4.02
N SER A 48 -0.89 -8.17 4.17
CA SER A 48 -2.16 -8.86 4.36
C SER A 48 -2.84 -8.38 5.65
N SER A 49 -2.08 -8.26 6.73
CA SER A 49 -2.62 -7.81 8.01
C SER A 49 -3.06 -6.35 7.95
N THR A 50 -2.28 -5.51 7.31
CA THR A 50 -2.54 -4.07 7.27
C THR A 50 -3.76 -3.75 6.41
N PHE A 51 -3.90 -4.42 5.28
CA PHE A 51 -4.95 -4.13 4.33
C PHE A 51 -6.15 -5.06 4.46
N PHE A 52 -6.11 -6.01 5.39
CA PHE A 52 -7.23 -6.91 5.69
C PHE A 52 -7.61 -7.74 4.48
N ILE A 53 -6.61 -8.26 3.78
CA ILE A 53 -6.81 -9.13 2.62
C ILE A 53 -5.91 -10.35 2.78
N SER A 54 -6.22 -11.42 2.05
CA SER A 54 -5.47 -12.67 2.18
C SER A 54 -4.08 -12.55 1.57
N ASP A 55 -3.17 -13.40 2.00
CA ASP A 55 -1.83 -13.48 1.44
C ASP A 55 -1.88 -13.71 -0.07
N ILE A 56 -2.77 -14.61 -0.49
CA ILE A 56 -2.90 -14.94 -1.91
C ILE A 56 -3.34 -13.71 -2.69
N TYR A 57 -4.29 -12.97 -2.15
CA TYR A 57 -4.77 -11.77 -2.82
C TYR A 57 -3.68 -10.70 -2.88
N VAL A 58 -2.88 -10.56 -1.82
CA VAL A 58 -1.73 -9.65 -1.85
C VAL A 58 -0.81 -10.01 -3.01
N MET A 59 -0.48 -11.29 -3.15
CA MET A 59 0.42 -11.72 -4.21
C MET A 59 -0.17 -11.47 -5.60
N ARG A 60 -1.48 -11.67 -5.74
CA ARG A 60 -2.16 -11.35 -7.00
C ARG A 60 -2.09 -9.86 -7.32
N LEU A 61 -2.31 -9.02 -6.31
CA LEU A 61 -2.21 -7.58 -6.49
C LEU A 61 -0.81 -7.16 -6.87
N LEU A 62 0.20 -7.70 -6.21
CA LEU A 62 1.58 -7.35 -6.54
C LEU A 62 1.90 -7.74 -7.98
N SER A 63 1.42 -8.88 -8.43
CA SER A 63 1.61 -9.29 -9.81
C SER A 63 0.89 -8.36 -10.78
N ALA A 64 -0.37 -8.04 -10.47
CA ALA A 64 -1.18 -7.17 -11.34
C ALA A 64 -0.64 -5.75 -11.39
N LEU A 65 0.01 -5.30 -10.31
CA LEU A 65 0.51 -3.93 -10.20
C LEU A 65 2.01 -3.85 -10.45
N SER A 66 2.59 -4.86 -11.10
CA SER A 66 4.04 -4.93 -11.27
C SER A 66 4.60 -3.73 -12.04
N GLU A 67 3.87 -3.23 -13.04
CA GLU A 67 4.32 -2.06 -13.78
C GLU A 67 4.40 -0.83 -12.89
N GLN A 68 3.40 -0.65 -12.05
CA GLN A 68 3.39 0.46 -11.11
C GLN A 68 4.54 0.36 -10.12
N PHE A 69 4.83 -0.84 -9.68
CA PHE A 69 5.96 -1.06 -8.79
C PHE A 69 7.28 -0.74 -9.49
N ASP A 70 7.42 -1.18 -10.74
CA ASP A 70 8.64 -0.90 -11.50
C ASP A 70 8.86 0.60 -11.67
N LEU A 71 7.78 1.34 -11.94
CA LEU A 71 7.89 2.79 -12.05
C LEU A 71 8.30 3.42 -10.73
N MET A 72 7.71 2.97 -9.64
CA MET A 72 8.07 3.50 -8.33
C MET A 72 9.53 3.19 -7.99
N LYS A 73 9.97 1.97 -8.30
CA LYS A 73 11.35 1.58 -8.07
C LYS A 73 12.31 2.47 -8.86
N ALA A 74 11.93 2.82 -10.07
CA ALA A 74 12.76 3.69 -10.92
C ALA A 74 12.83 5.10 -10.37
N GLU A 75 11.73 5.59 -9.80
CA GLU A 75 11.68 6.93 -9.22
C GLU A 75 12.43 7.02 -7.90
N ARG A 76 12.54 5.90 -7.19
CA ARG A 76 13.24 5.81 -5.91
C ARG A 76 12.76 6.84 -4.88
N PRO A 77 11.45 6.82 -4.55
CA PRO A 77 10.98 7.75 -3.53
C PRO A 77 11.69 7.53 -2.20
N THR A 78 11.92 8.62 -1.50
CA THR A 78 12.55 8.59 -0.20
C THR A 78 11.50 8.43 0.90
N ARG A 79 11.95 8.09 2.11
CA ARG A 79 11.04 8.05 3.26
C ARG A 79 10.35 9.37 3.46
N GLU A 80 11.07 10.47 3.24
CA GLU A 80 10.50 11.80 3.41
C GLU A 80 9.40 12.06 2.40
N SER A 81 9.60 11.67 1.14
CA SER A 81 8.58 11.87 0.12
C SER A 81 7.36 10.99 0.38
N LEU A 82 7.57 9.76 0.86
CA LEU A 82 6.47 8.87 1.21
C LEU A 82 5.69 9.43 2.40
N ARG A 83 6.40 9.95 3.40
CA ARG A 83 5.77 10.54 4.57
C ARG A 83 4.97 11.77 4.20
N ALA A 84 5.46 12.57 3.26
CA ALA A 84 4.74 13.74 2.81
C ALA A 84 3.42 13.37 2.13
N LYS A 85 3.41 12.27 1.38
CA LYS A 85 2.22 11.84 0.65
C LYS A 85 1.24 11.10 1.55
N TRP A 86 1.74 10.29 2.48
CA TRP A 86 0.90 9.51 3.40
C TRP A 86 1.39 9.71 4.83
N PRO A 87 1.13 10.87 5.43
CA PRO A 87 1.71 11.21 6.74
C PRO A 87 1.18 10.37 7.89
N GLU A 88 0.02 9.72 7.74
CA GLU A 88 -0.53 8.91 8.83
C GLU A 88 0.09 7.52 8.89
N TRP A 89 0.97 7.18 7.96
CA TRP A 89 1.61 5.86 7.94
C TRP A 89 3.05 5.95 8.45
N ASP A 90 3.54 4.81 8.93
CA ASP A 90 4.89 4.72 9.47
C ASP A 90 5.89 4.44 8.35
N TRP A 91 6.81 5.37 8.14
CA TRP A 91 7.85 5.24 7.11
C TRP A 91 9.25 5.21 7.73
N ASN A 92 9.31 4.86 9.01
CA ASN A 92 10.58 4.75 9.68
C ASN A 92 11.16 3.36 9.54
#